data_2aeed88c619160f7fee9af96ac4f8d25
#
_entry.id   2aeed88c619160f7fee9af96ac4f8d25
#
_cell.length_a   1.000
_cell.length_b   1.000
_cell.length_c   1.000
_cell.angle_alpha   90.00
_cell.angle_beta   90.00
_cell.angle_gamma   90.00
#
_symmetry.space_group_name_H-M   'P 1'
#
loop_
_entity.id
_entity.type
_entity.pdbx_description
1 polymer ?
#
loop_
_entity_poly.entity_id
_entity_poly.type
_entity_poly.pdbx_seq_one_letter_code
_entity_poly.pdbx_strand_id
1 'polypeptide(L)'
;MTARTVDVLVAGPPSPDPYDPGASAWALAGALAAQGDDVAVLHPSGVPGAAPPPGIRAIAVDLPLRRPGAAVEGAEFTATAARRARKNADLILRDPAGLGRLGLSRGTTGAPVVAAFVRGTELDSFDHERTGRTPAGFRDRLDTWRDRRAVRRLEGAALREADRLFYDSPHLPTALLREYGIPERRFRAALPPVANLPPPPSREEARASFRIPTDVPVVVAPAAFEQPEPSGIDRAREAFRRVRSFFPGARLIVAGAPSPSEPGVAVAAERDGATLARAFAAADVAVFDRRVPGFDPGAILALRAGRCVIVGASVHLPVDPASAVRALPTDDPGEFASVLAELLADPAVRRALSGAAERYAAPFDPARVAEVVTSATMPGAS
;
A
#
# COMPACT_ATOMS: atom_id res chain seq x y z
N MET A 1 18.41 -14.51 23.67
CA MET A 1 18.79 -13.44 22.74
C MET A 1 18.33 -12.12 23.33
N THR A 2 19.16 -11.10 23.40
CA THR A 2 18.73 -9.75 23.81
C THR A 2 17.79 -9.19 22.75
N ALA A 3 16.69 -8.55 23.17
CA ALA A 3 15.75 -7.87 22.28
C ALA A 3 16.49 -6.82 21.45
N ARG A 4 16.29 -6.82 20.14
CA ARG A 4 16.85 -5.83 19.23
C ARG A 4 16.05 -4.53 19.34
N THR A 5 16.71 -3.40 19.33
CA THR A 5 16.08 -2.09 19.39
C THR A 5 15.83 -1.57 17.97
N VAL A 6 14.57 -1.38 17.59
CA VAL A 6 14.15 -0.99 16.25
C VAL A 6 13.39 0.33 16.28
N ASP A 7 13.84 1.31 15.49
CA ASP A 7 13.13 2.55 15.25
C ASP A 7 12.56 2.57 13.83
N VAL A 8 11.25 2.74 13.68
CA VAL A 8 10.55 2.76 12.40
C VAL A 8 10.05 4.17 12.11
N LEU A 9 10.41 4.72 10.96
CA LEU A 9 9.93 6.03 10.48
C LEU A 9 8.81 5.79 9.48
N VAL A 10 7.64 6.34 9.75
CA VAL A 10 6.43 6.15 8.95
C VAL A 10 5.83 7.47 8.46
N ALA A 11 5.08 7.41 7.37
CA ALA A 11 4.49 8.60 6.73
C ALA A 11 3.28 9.17 7.49
N GLY A 12 2.64 8.41 8.39
CA GLY A 12 1.44 8.84 9.08
C GLY A 12 1.21 8.15 10.43
N PRO A 13 0.24 8.60 11.22
CA PRO A 13 -0.15 7.98 12.49
C PRO A 13 -0.78 6.60 12.26
N PRO A 14 -1.02 5.80 13.32
CA PRO A 14 -1.82 4.59 13.21
C PRO A 14 -3.21 4.91 12.69
N SER A 15 -3.68 4.11 11.74
CA SER A 15 -4.99 4.31 11.12
C SER A 15 -5.78 3.01 11.09
N PRO A 16 -7.11 3.05 11.29
CA PRO A 16 -7.97 1.89 11.08
C PRO A 16 -8.17 1.57 9.58
N ASP A 17 -7.81 2.51 8.70
CA ASP A 17 -7.89 2.35 7.25
C ASP A 17 -6.66 1.60 6.73
N PRO A 18 -6.81 0.36 6.20
CA PRO A 18 -5.69 -0.41 5.66
C PRO A 18 -5.09 0.16 4.38
N TYR A 19 -5.73 1.15 3.78
CA TYR A 19 -5.22 1.90 2.63
C TYR A 19 -4.41 3.15 3.03
N ASP A 20 -4.37 3.49 4.31
CA ASP A 20 -3.55 4.60 4.78
C ASP A 20 -2.07 4.34 4.42
N PRO A 21 -1.35 5.33 3.89
CA PRO A 21 0.06 5.18 3.52
C PRO A 21 0.96 4.63 4.63
N GLY A 22 0.60 4.88 5.89
CA GLY A 22 1.30 4.35 7.06
C GLY A 22 0.93 2.92 7.46
N ALA A 23 -0.22 2.39 7.02
CA ALA A 23 -0.79 1.13 7.53
C ALA A 23 0.17 -0.07 7.40
N SER A 24 0.86 -0.19 6.29
CA SER A 24 1.87 -1.23 6.05
C SER A 24 3.04 -1.15 7.04
N ALA A 25 3.55 0.04 7.29
CA ALA A 25 4.67 0.25 8.19
C ALA A 25 4.28 -0.04 9.66
N TRP A 26 3.08 0.36 10.07
CA TRP A 26 2.55 0.03 11.38
C TRP A 26 2.32 -1.47 11.55
N ALA A 27 1.83 -2.17 10.53
CA ALA A 27 1.65 -3.61 10.53
C ALA A 27 3.00 -4.34 10.66
N LEU A 28 4.03 -3.87 9.93
CA LEU A 28 5.39 -4.40 10.04
C LEU A 28 5.98 -4.15 11.42
N ALA A 29 5.82 -2.95 11.97
CA ALA A 29 6.28 -2.63 13.32
C ALA A 29 5.65 -3.55 14.38
N GLY A 30 4.32 -3.82 14.25
CA GLY A 30 3.63 -4.80 15.10
C GLY A 30 4.19 -6.20 14.99
N ALA A 31 4.52 -6.64 13.79
CA ALA A 31 5.11 -7.96 13.56
C ALA A 31 6.53 -8.06 14.14
N LEU A 32 7.36 -7.02 14.02
CA LEU A 32 8.68 -6.98 14.64
C LEU A 32 8.58 -7.02 16.18
N ALA A 33 7.65 -6.24 16.77
CA ALA A 33 7.39 -6.28 18.20
C ALA A 33 6.92 -7.67 18.67
N ALA A 34 6.08 -8.35 17.90
CA ALA A 34 5.64 -9.71 18.19
C ALA A 34 6.78 -10.75 18.12
N GLN A 35 7.85 -10.49 17.36
CA GLN A 35 9.08 -11.30 17.33
C GLN A 35 10.00 -11.03 18.53
N GLY A 36 9.66 -10.07 19.40
CA GLY A 36 10.40 -9.74 20.60
C GLY A 36 11.34 -8.54 20.45
N ASP A 37 11.29 -7.80 19.35
CA ASP A 37 12.02 -6.54 19.20
C ASP A 37 11.41 -5.43 20.09
N ASP A 38 12.23 -4.54 20.62
CA ASP A 38 11.80 -3.29 21.27
C ASP A 38 11.58 -2.22 20.20
N VAL A 39 10.32 -2.04 19.78
CA VAL A 39 9.97 -1.22 18.62
C VAL A 39 9.45 0.16 19.03
N ALA A 40 10.02 1.22 18.45
CA ALA A 40 9.46 2.57 18.47
C ALA A 40 9.12 3.02 17.05
N VAL A 41 7.94 3.64 16.88
CA VAL A 41 7.50 4.21 15.60
C VAL A 41 7.45 5.71 15.71
N LEU A 42 8.19 6.38 14.83
CA LEU A 42 8.22 7.83 14.70
C LEU A 42 7.33 8.26 13.53
N HIS A 43 6.34 9.10 13.81
CA HIS A 43 5.35 9.54 12.81
C HIS A 43 5.10 11.05 12.93
N PRO A 44 4.63 11.74 11.86
CA PRO A 44 4.24 13.14 11.93
C PRO A 44 3.15 13.40 12.97
N SER A 45 3.25 14.49 13.71
CA SER A 45 2.20 14.97 14.62
C SER A 45 1.10 15.72 13.86
N GLY A 46 0.00 16.01 14.56
CA GLY A 46 -1.06 16.90 14.05
C GLY A 46 -2.19 16.20 13.29
N VAL A 47 -2.08 14.90 13.04
CA VAL A 47 -3.18 14.09 12.48
C VAL A 47 -3.71 13.16 13.57
N PRO A 48 -5.03 13.17 13.88
CA PRO A 48 -5.62 12.20 14.79
C PRO A 48 -5.38 10.78 14.26
N GLY A 49 -4.86 9.90 15.11
CA GLY A 49 -4.62 8.50 14.78
C GLY A 49 -5.41 7.55 15.68
N ALA A 50 -5.47 6.30 15.29
CA ALA A 50 -5.94 5.22 16.14
C ALA A 50 -4.92 4.92 17.26
N ALA A 51 -5.28 4.07 18.21
CA ALA A 51 -4.32 3.55 19.17
C ALA A 51 -3.23 2.73 18.44
N PRO A 52 -1.95 2.88 18.81
CA PRO A 52 -0.88 2.06 18.23
C PRO A 52 -1.11 0.57 18.55
N PRO A 53 -0.61 -0.35 17.71
CA PRO A 53 -0.62 -1.77 18.01
C PRO A 53 0.08 -2.09 19.35
N PRO A 54 -0.33 -3.15 20.05
CA PRO A 54 0.30 -3.55 21.30
C PRO A 54 1.82 -3.76 21.16
N GLY A 55 2.58 -3.39 22.20
CA GLY A 55 4.03 -3.57 22.23
C GLY A 55 4.83 -2.53 21.44
N ILE A 56 4.17 -1.56 20.82
CA ILE A 56 4.83 -0.47 20.08
C ILE A 56 4.76 0.83 20.87
N ARG A 57 5.89 1.52 20.94
CA ARG A 57 5.96 2.90 21.43
C ARG A 57 5.82 3.89 20.27
N ALA A 58 4.66 4.55 20.18
CA ALA A 58 4.43 5.62 19.20
C ALA A 58 5.06 6.95 19.66
N ILE A 59 5.79 7.62 18.78
CA ILE A 59 6.44 8.89 19.02
C ILE A 59 6.01 9.88 17.95
N ALA A 60 5.16 10.83 18.32
CA ALA A 60 4.77 11.91 17.44
C ALA A 60 5.93 12.91 17.29
N VAL A 61 6.21 13.31 16.07
CA VAL A 61 7.28 14.24 15.70
C VAL A 61 6.65 15.51 15.13
N ASP A 62 6.81 16.62 15.85
CA ASP A 62 6.31 17.91 15.40
C ASP A 62 7.12 18.41 14.20
N LEU A 63 6.44 18.73 13.12
CA LEU A 63 7.04 19.35 11.96
C LEU A 63 6.96 20.88 12.11
N PRO A 64 8.08 21.58 12.00
CA PRO A 64 8.05 23.02 11.92
C PRO A 64 7.44 23.43 10.56
N LEU A 65 6.14 23.73 10.55
CA LEU A 65 5.41 24.19 9.35
C LEU A 65 5.98 25.52 8.84
N ARG A 66 7.07 25.47 8.08
CA ARG A 66 7.70 26.70 7.57
C ARG A 66 7.59 26.91 6.06
N ARG A 67 7.22 25.89 5.27
CA ARG A 67 7.04 26.06 3.80
C ARG A 67 6.11 24.98 3.24
N PRO A 68 5.16 25.32 2.37
CA PRO A 68 4.37 24.33 1.67
C PRO A 68 5.20 23.62 0.59
N GLY A 69 5.24 22.30 0.64
CA GLY A 69 5.84 21.44 -0.37
C GLY A 69 6.16 20.06 0.18
N ALA A 70 5.46 19.02 -0.29
CA ALA A 70 5.56 17.65 0.23
C ALA A 70 7.02 17.13 0.34
N ALA A 71 7.88 17.47 -0.63
CA ALA A 71 9.29 17.07 -0.63
C ALA A 71 10.10 17.68 0.52
N VAL A 72 9.84 18.96 0.84
CA VAL A 72 10.52 19.67 1.92
C VAL A 72 10.02 19.17 3.28
N GLU A 73 8.71 18.95 3.41
CA GLU A 73 8.09 18.40 4.62
C GLU A 73 8.61 17.01 4.94
N GLY A 74 8.73 16.13 3.93
CA GLY A 74 9.30 14.80 4.09
C GLY A 74 10.77 14.83 4.54
N ALA A 75 11.58 15.76 4.00
CA ALA A 75 12.98 15.92 4.39
C ALA A 75 13.11 16.50 5.81
N GLU A 76 12.25 17.44 6.19
CA GLU A 76 12.21 18.02 7.55
C GLU A 76 11.74 16.99 8.57
N PHE A 77 10.74 16.18 8.24
CA PHE A 77 10.33 15.03 9.05
C PHE A 77 11.52 14.10 9.31
N THR A 78 12.19 13.66 8.23
CA THR A 78 13.34 12.75 8.34
C THR A 78 14.42 13.32 9.25
N ALA A 79 14.81 14.60 9.08
CA ALA A 79 15.83 15.24 9.89
C ALA A 79 15.39 15.39 11.36
N THR A 80 14.12 15.66 11.62
CA THR A 80 13.59 15.81 12.98
C THR A 80 13.44 14.45 13.66
N ALA A 81 12.94 13.44 12.95
CA ALA A 81 12.85 12.07 13.44
C ALA A 81 14.25 11.51 13.80
N ALA A 82 15.25 11.77 12.97
CA ALA A 82 16.63 11.36 13.26
C ALA A 82 17.17 11.89 14.59
N ARG A 83 16.80 13.11 14.96
CA ARG A 83 17.18 13.69 16.28
C ARG A 83 16.45 13.04 17.45
N ARG A 84 15.28 12.43 17.20
CA ARG A 84 14.44 11.74 18.19
C ARG A 84 14.66 10.24 18.21
N ALA A 85 15.25 9.67 17.14
CA ALA A 85 15.62 8.26 17.09
C ALA A 85 16.59 7.92 18.23
N ARG A 86 16.47 6.71 18.73
CA ARG A 86 17.31 6.23 19.83
C ARG A 86 18.77 6.11 19.39
N LYS A 87 19.68 6.68 20.17
CA LYS A 87 21.12 6.62 19.88
C LYS A 87 21.69 5.21 19.85
N ASN A 88 21.02 4.29 20.52
CA ASN A 88 21.38 2.87 20.62
C ASN A 88 20.43 1.94 19.85
N ALA A 89 19.73 2.47 18.84
CA ALA A 89 18.95 1.62 17.94
C ALA A 89 19.89 0.66 17.18
N ASP A 90 19.50 -0.60 17.07
CA ASP A 90 20.19 -1.59 16.24
C ASP A 90 19.77 -1.49 14.77
N LEU A 91 18.51 -1.09 14.55
CA LEU A 91 17.93 -0.93 13.22
C LEU A 91 17.10 0.36 13.17
N ILE A 92 17.30 1.13 12.11
CA ILE A 92 16.40 2.21 11.70
C ILE A 92 15.76 1.83 10.38
N LEU A 93 14.44 1.64 10.39
CA LEU A 93 13.66 1.25 9.23
C LEU A 93 12.83 2.43 8.72
N ARG A 94 12.87 2.70 7.42
CA ARG A 94 12.07 3.73 6.73
C ARG A 94 11.05 3.06 5.82
N ASP A 95 9.79 3.39 5.99
CA ASP A 95 8.71 2.89 5.15
C ASP A 95 7.66 3.99 4.87
N PRO A 96 7.64 4.55 3.68
CA PRO A 96 8.58 4.37 2.56
C PRO A 96 9.97 4.98 2.83
N ALA A 97 10.91 4.79 1.88
CA ALA A 97 12.28 5.33 1.97
C ALA A 97 12.31 6.85 2.21
N GLY A 98 11.32 7.56 1.65
CA GLY A 98 11.10 8.99 1.85
C GLY A 98 12.25 9.87 1.36
N LEU A 99 12.27 11.12 1.82
CA LEU A 99 13.18 12.16 1.36
C LEU A 99 14.14 12.61 2.48
N GLY A 100 15.35 12.99 2.09
CA GLY A 100 16.35 13.56 3.01
C GLY A 100 17.15 12.53 3.79
N ARG A 101 18.22 13.00 4.45
CA ARG A 101 19.15 12.18 5.21
C ARG A 101 18.78 12.16 6.70
N LEU A 102 19.01 11.02 7.34
CA LEU A 102 18.99 10.93 8.80
C LEU A 102 20.22 11.64 9.44
N GLY A 103 21.31 11.77 8.67
CA GLY A 103 22.52 12.40 9.14
C GLY A 103 23.30 11.59 10.18
N LEU A 104 23.13 10.26 10.14
CA LEU A 104 23.83 9.37 11.07
C LEU A 104 25.31 9.22 10.71
N SER A 105 26.17 9.17 11.73
CA SER A 105 27.58 8.88 11.56
C SER A 105 27.77 7.42 11.16
N ARG A 106 28.30 7.18 9.97
CA ARG A 106 28.61 5.83 9.47
C ARG A 106 29.99 5.38 9.91
N GLY A 107 30.15 4.07 10.05
CA GLY A 107 31.45 3.46 10.31
C GLY A 107 31.93 3.48 11.76
N THR A 108 31.11 3.92 12.69
CA THR A 108 31.38 3.76 14.12
C THR A 108 30.85 2.41 14.60
N THR A 109 31.63 1.72 15.43
CA THR A 109 31.14 0.50 16.10
C THR A 109 29.86 0.81 16.87
N GLY A 110 28.78 0.05 16.62
CA GLY A 110 27.48 0.29 17.23
C GLY A 110 26.57 1.27 16.46
N ALA A 111 26.94 1.70 15.26
CA ALA A 111 26.03 2.45 14.41
C ALA A 111 24.85 1.56 13.96
N PRO A 112 23.60 2.10 13.94
CA PRO A 112 22.44 1.34 13.51
C PRO A 112 22.54 0.94 12.04
N VAL A 113 21.98 -0.22 11.71
CA VAL A 113 21.69 -0.56 10.31
C VAL A 113 20.54 0.32 9.85
N VAL A 114 20.70 0.98 8.72
CA VAL A 114 19.62 1.76 8.08
C VAL A 114 19.04 0.94 6.94
N ALA A 115 17.76 0.63 7.02
CA ALA A 115 17.04 -0.08 5.98
C ALA A 115 15.83 0.76 5.50
N ALA A 116 15.46 0.60 4.24
CA ALA A 116 14.32 1.32 3.69
C ALA A 116 13.53 0.48 2.69
N PHE A 117 12.21 0.62 2.71
CA PHE A 117 11.33 0.08 1.67
C PHE A 117 11.22 1.09 0.52
N VAL A 118 11.42 0.59 -0.70
CA VAL A 118 11.27 1.36 -1.94
C VAL A 118 10.15 0.71 -2.76
N ARG A 119 9.01 1.38 -2.86
CA ARG A 119 7.79 0.91 -3.57
C ARG A 119 7.57 1.63 -4.90
N GLY A 120 8.46 2.50 -5.26
CA GLY A 120 8.49 3.41 -6.38
C GLY A 120 9.47 4.51 -6.07
N THR A 121 9.72 5.41 -7.02
CA THR A 121 10.54 6.59 -6.74
C THR A 121 9.67 7.82 -6.54
N GLU A 122 10.06 8.70 -5.62
CA GLU A 122 9.40 9.99 -5.44
C GLU A 122 9.53 10.85 -6.70
N LEU A 123 10.60 10.60 -7.46
CA LEU A 123 10.82 11.26 -8.75
C LEU A 123 9.79 10.82 -9.80
N ASP A 124 9.48 9.52 -9.88
CA ASP A 124 8.45 9.01 -10.79
C ASP A 124 7.06 9.52 -10.41
N SER A 125 6.76 9.57 -9.10
CA SER A 125 5.50 10.14 -8.58
C SER A 125 5.37 11.62 -8.96
N PHE A 126 6.45 12.38 -8.75
CA PHE A 126 6.51 13.80 -9.13
C PHE A 126 6.31 14.01 -10.64
N ASP A 127 6.97 13.21 -11.47
CA ASP A 127 6.85 13.29 -12.92
C ASP A 127 5.44 12.88 -13.37
N HIS A 128 4.85 11.86 -12.75
CA HIS A 128 3.49 11.39 -13.05
C HIS A 128 2.41 12.42 -12.71
N GLU A 129 2.47 13.06 -11.55
CA GLU A 129 1.51 14.11 -11.14
C GLU A 129 1.48 15.29 -12.10
N ARG A 130 2.55 15.49 -12.86
CA ARG A 130 2.69 16.56 -13.85
C ARG A 130 2.46 16.10 -15.29
N THR A 131 2.30 14.81 -15.51
CA THR A 131 1.98 14.27 -16.84
C THR A 131 0.64 14.84 -17.33
N GLY A 132 0.66 15.40 -18.54
CA GLY A 132 -0.53 16.04 -19.14
C GLY A 132 -0.74 17.51 -18.74
N ARG A 133 0.05 18.08 -17.81
CA ARG A 133 0.02 19.51 -17.52
C ARG A 133 0.92 20.28 -18.48
N THR A 134 0.35 21.17 -19.27
CA THR A 134 1.15 22.11 -20.09
C THR A 134 1.66 23.25 -19.19
N PRO A 135 2.98 23.47 -19.09
CA PRO A 135 3.52 24.58 -18.31
C PRO A 135 2.97 25.94 -18.79
N ALA A 136 2.50 26.75 -17.85
CA ALA A 136 1.90 28.06 -18.15
C ALA A 136 2.91 29.10 -18.69
N GLY A 137 4.24 28.82 -18.62
CA GLY A 137 5.27 29.72 -19.12
C GLY A 137 6.68 29.33 -18.67
N PHE A 138 7.64 30.21 -18.95
CA PHE A 138 9.05 29.98 -18.64
C PHE A 138 9.31 29.84 -17.12
N ARG A 139 8.65 30.65 -16.29
CA ARG A 139 8.78 30.56 -14.82
C ARG A 139 8.31 29.21 -14.28
N ASP A 140 7.15 28.73 -14.75
CA ASP A 140 6.60 27.44 -14.34
C ASP A 140 7.53 26.27 -14.74
N ARG A 141 8.15 26.34 -15.93
CA ARG A 141 9.17 25.36 -16.36
C ARG A 141 10.40 25.37 -15.46
N LEU A 142 10.86 26.57 -15.09
CA LEU A 142 12.04 26.72 -14.22
C LEU A 142 11.77 26.22 -12.81
N ASP A 143 10.60 26.52 -12.26
CA ASP A 143 10.18 26.06 -10.93
C ASP A 143 10.00 24.53 -10.92
N THR A 144 9.35 23.97 -11.95
CA THR A 144 9.24 22.52 -12.15
C THR A 144 10.61 21.84 -12.20
N TRP A 145 11.55 22.41 -12.94
CA TRP A 145 12.91 21.86 -13.05
C TRP A 145 13.65 21.91 -11.68
N ARG A 146 13.50 23.01 -10.94
CA ARG A 146 14.10 23.16 -9.61
C ARG A 146 13.52 22.14 -8.61
N ASP A 147 12.19 22.00 -8.60
CA ASP A 147 11.49 21.05 -7.71
C ASP A 147 11.90 19.62 -8.03
N ARG A 148 11.90 19.24 -9.32
CA ARG A 148 12.34 17.91 -9.77
C ARG A 148 13.78 17.62 -9.34
N ARG A 149 14.66 18.60 -9.48
CA ARG A 149 16.06 18.48 -9.03
C ARG A 149 16.18 18.35 -7.51
N ALA A 150 15.34 19.05 -6.75
CA ALA A 150 15.28 18.95 -5.30
C ALA A 150 14.80 17.57 -4.85
N VAL A 151 13.70 17.06 -5.41
CA VAL A 151 13.18 15.70 -5.16
C VAL A 151 14.27 14.67 -5.43
N ARG A 152 14.86 14.67 -6.64
CA ARG A 152 15.93 13.74 -7.03
C ARG A 152 17.12 13.78 -6.05
N ARG A 153 17.53 14.97 -5.62
CA ARG A 153 18.65 15.14 -4.68
C ARG A 153 18.32 14.57 -3.30
N LEU A 154 17.13 14.88 -2.79
CA LEU A 154 16.69 14.44 -1.47
C LEU A 154 16.43 12.93 -1.42
N GLU A 155 15.78 12.39 -2.41
CA GLU A 155 15.56 10.96 -2.55
C GLU A 155 16.89 10.19 -2.70
N GLY A 156 17.75 10.62 -3.60
CA GLY A 156 19.07 10.02 -3.77
C GLY A 156 19.93 10.08 -2.51
N ALA A 157 19.75 11.12 -1.68
CA ALA A 157 20.45 11.21 -0.40
C ALA A 157 19.91 10.18 0.61
N ALA A 158 18.57 9.99 0.67
CA ALA A 158 17.93 8.99 1.49
C ALA A 158 18.35 7.56 1.12
N LEU A 159 18.27 7.25 -0.18
CA LEU A 159 18.62 5.93 -0.71
C LEU A 159 20.10 5.57 -0.52
N ARG A 160 21.01 6.54 -0.71
CA ARG A 160 22.45 6.32 -0.47
C ARG A 160 22.80 6.13 1.00
N GLU A 161 21.99 6.62 1.91
CA GLU A 161 22.17 6.43 3.36
C GLU A 161 21.72 5.03 3.82
N ALA A 162 20.81 4.37 3.14
CA ALA A 162 20.36 3.03 3.52
C ALA A 162 21.44 1.97 3.26
N ASP A 163 21.64 1.07 4.22
CA ASP A 163 22.52 -0.10 4.08
C ASP A 163 21.82 -1.23 3.35
N ARG A 164 20.50 -1.31 3.50
CA ARG A 164 19.61 -2.26 2.81
C ARG A 164 18.41 -1.53 2.21
N LEU A 165 18.07 -1.90 0.98
CA LEU A 165 16.91 -1.38 0.26
C LEU A 165 16.01 -2.56 -0.09
N PHE A 166 14.84 -2.59 0.52
CA PHE A 166 13.82 -3.58 0.23
C PHE A 166 12.97 -3.10 -0.95
N TYR A 167 12.74 -3.98 -1.91
CA TYR A 167 11.96 -3.68 -3.12
C TYR A 167 10.99 -4.80 -3.44
N ASP A 168 9.86 -4.46 -4.05
CA ASP A 168 8.78 -5.36 -4.42
C ASP A 168 8.65 -5.56 -5.94
N SER A 169 9.28 -4.72 -6.74
CA SER A 169 9.23 -4.78 -8.20
C SER A 169 10.61 -5.08 -8.79
N PRO A 170 10.74 -6.08 -9.70
CA PRO A 170 12.02 -6.45 -10.31
C PRO A 170 12.66 -5.32 -11.15
N HIS A 171 11.88 -4.30 -11.53
CA HIS A 171 12.38 -3.15 -12.30
C HIS A 171 13.07 -2.10 -11.42
N LEU A 172 12.73 -2.04 -10.12
CA LEU A 172 13.25 -1.01 -9.21
C LEU A 172 14.77 -1.04 -9.06
N PRO A 173 15.46 -2.16 -8.84
CA PRO A 173 16.91 -2.17 -8.72
C PRO A 173 17.64 -1.55 -9.92
N THR A 174 17.20 -1.89 -11.14
CA THR A 174 17.79 -1.35 -12.37
C THR A 174 17.52 0.16 -12.50
N ALA A 175 16.32 0.60 -12.17
CA ALA A 175 15.97 2.02 -12.19
C ALA A 175 16.79 2.81 -11.16
N LEU A 176 16.92 2.32 -9.93
CA LEU A 176 17.68 2.96 -8.86
C LEU A 176 19.18 2.97 -9.12
N LEU A 177 19.73 1.91 -9.74
CA LEU A 177 21.13 1.88 -10.16
C LEU A 177 21.37 2.98 -11.21
N ARG A 178 20.52 3.04 -12.24
CA ARG A 178 20.65 4.02 -13.33
C ARG A 178 20.49 5.45 -12.86
N GLU A 179 19.48 5.72 -12.02
CA GLU A 179 19.10 7.09 -11.63
C GLU A 179 19.96 7.63 -10.48
N TYR A 180 20.33 6.79 -9.52
CA TYR A 180 20.99 7.19 -8.29
C TYR A 180 22.35 6.54 -8.04
N GLY A 181 22.77 5.60 -8.88
CA GLY A 181 24.03 4.86 -8.73
C GLY A 181 24.07 3.96 -7.49
N ILE A 182 22.93 3.41 -7.09
CA ILE A 182 22.84 2.53 -5.92
C ILE A 182 23.34 1.13 -6.30
N PRO A 183 24.35 0.55 -5.62
CA PRO A 183 24.89 -0.74 -5.98
C PRO A 183 23.94 -1.91 -5.62
N GLU A 184 23.86 -2.92 -6.49
CA GLU A 184 22.95 -4.08 -6.39
C GLU A 184 23.07 -4.82 -5.06
N ARG A 185 24.26 -4.92 -4.47
CA ARG A 185 24.45 -5.60 -3.18
C ARG A 185 23.61 -5.05 -2.02
N ARG A 186 23.04 -3.84 -2.16
CA ARG A 186 22.15 -3.25 -1.16
C ARG A 186 20.70 -3.68 -1.30
N PHE A 187 20.32 -4.20 -2.47
CA PHE A 187 18.95 -4.57 -2.73
C PHE A 187 18.59 -5.94 -2.15
N ARG A 188 17.42 -6.02 -1.57
CA ARG A 188 16.79 -7.26 -1.10
C ARG A 188 15.35 -7.27 -1.53
N ALA A 189 14.92 -8.34 -2.18
CA ALA A 189 13.52 -8.52 -2.52
C ALA A 189 12.71 -8.71 -1.23
N ALA A 190 11.67 -7.92 -1.06
CA ALA A 190 10.70 -8.06 0.01
C ALA A 190 9.34 -7.50 -0.43
N LEU A 191 8.31 -8.28 -0.27
CA LEU A 191 6.96 -7.84 -0.59
C LEU A 191 6.49 -6.77 0.40
N PRO A 192 5.60 -5.84 -0.02
CA PRO A 192 5.05 -4.87 0.89
C PRO A 192 4.20 -5.59 1.96
N PRO A 193 4.42 -5.33 3.25
CA PRO A 193 3.57 -5.90 4.28
C PRO A 193 2.17 -5.32 4.16
N VAL A 194 1.16 -6.18 4.17
CA VAL A 194 -0.25 -5.77 4.14
C VAL A 194 -0.89 -6.11 5.46
N ALA A 195 -1.44 -5.11 6.15
CA ALA A 195 -2.11 -5.28 7.44
C ALA A 195 -3.23 -6.32 7.36
N ASN A 196 -3.45 -7.06 8.44
CA ASN A 196 -4.56 -7.99 8.49
C ASN A 196 -5.88 -7.25 8.75
N LEU A 197 -6.94 -7.69 8.09
CA LEU A 197 -8.29 -7.24 8.44
C LEU A 197 -8.75 -7.89 9.76
N PRO A 198 -9.68 -7.25 10.48
CA PRO A 198 -10.39 -7.91 11.57
C PRO A 198 -11.08 -9.20 11.07
N PRO A 199 -11.36 -10.16 11.95
CA PRO A 199 -12.12 -11.35 11.59
C PRO A 199 -13.42 -10.96 10.89
N PRO A 200 -13.71 -11.53 9.69
CA PRO A 200 -14.93 -11.20 8.96
C PRO A 200 -16.14 -11.83 9.66
N PRO A 201 -17.32 -11.22 9.55
CA PRO A 201 -18.57 -11.89 9.91
C PRO A 201 -18.85 -13.03 8.94
N SER A 202 -19.82 -13.86 9.26
CA SER A 202 -20.32 -14.88 8.30
C SER A 202 -20.82 -14.20 7.01
N ARG A 203 -20.82 -14.95 5.91
CA ARG A 203 -21.34 -14.45 4.63
C ARG A 203 -22.80 -13.97 4.73
N GLU A 204 -23.61 -14.69 5.50
CA GLU A 204 -25.02 -14.37 5.70
C GLU A 204 -25.20 -13.06 6.46
N GLU A 205 -24.49 -12.90 7.59
CA GLU A 205 -24.49 -11.66 8.38
C GLU A 205 -23.98 -10.47 7.56
N ALA A 206 -22.90 -10.67 6.80
CA ALA A 206 -22.36 -9.65 5.92
C ALA A 206 -23.38 -9.19 4.87
N ARG A 207 -24.03 -10.14 4.18
CA ARG A 207 -25.06 -9.82 3.19
C ARG A 207 -26.28 -9.16 3.80
N ALA A 208 -26.74 -9.63 4.96
CA ALA A 208 -27.85 -9.02 5.69
C ALA A 208 -27.56 -7.55 6.06
N SER A 209 -26.33 -7.25 6.47
CA SER A 209 -25.92 -5.87 6.80
C SER A 209 -26.01 -4.91 5.61
N PHE A 210 -25.85 -5.41 4.38
CA PHE A 210 -26.03 -4.66 3.14
C PHE A 210 -27.43 -4.81 2.53
N ARG A 211 -28.35 -5.53 3.20
CA ARG A 211 -29.70 -5.86 2.69
C ARG A 211 -29.66 -6.59 1.34
N ILE A 212 -28.68 -7.49 1.19
CA ILE A 212 -28.47 -8.27 -0.02
C ILE A 212 -29.01 -9.70 0.21
N PRO A 213 -29.84 -10.24 -0.69
CA PRO A 213 -30.29 -11.64 -0.63
C PRO A 213 -29.08 -12.62 -0.71
N THR A 214 -29.26 -13.81 -0.12
CA THR A 214 -28.18 -14.81 -0.03
C THR A 214 -27.84 -15.50 -1.34
N ASP A 215 -28.79 -15.52 -2.29
CA ASP A 215 -28.75 -16.26 -3.54
C ASP A 215 -28.32 -15.44 -4.76
N VAL A 216 -28.09 -14.13 -4.60
CA VAL A 216 -27.71 -13.26 -5.72
C VAL A 216 -26.18 -13.09 -5.82
N PRO A 217 -25.64 -12.90 -7.04
CA PRO A 217 -24.22 -12.57 -7.22
C PRO A 217 -23.87 -11.20 -6.62
N VAL A 218 -22.71 -11.13 -5.97
CA VAL A 218 -22.23 -9.90 -5.30
C VAL A 218 -20.82 -9.57 -5.75
N VAL A 219 -20.66 -8.35 -6.23
CA VAL A 219 -19.37 -7.74 -6.59
C VAL A 219 -19.01 -6.71 -5.54
N VAL A 220 -17.76 -6.60 -5.17
CA VAL A 220 -17.25 -5.49 -4.37
C VAL A 220 -16.21 -4.70 -5.12
N ALA A 221 -16.31 -3.37 -5.09
CA ALA A 221 -15.32 -2.42 -5.59
C ALA A 221 -14.87 -1.51 -4.44
N PRO A 222 -13.73 -1.80 -3.81
CA PRO A 222 -13.18 -0.91 -2.79
C PRO A 222 -12.64 0.38 -3.43
N ALA A 223 -12.81 1.51 -2.74
CA ALA A 223 -12.23 2.77 -3.14
C ALA A 223 -10.73 2.76 -2.85
N ALA A 224 -9.91 2.97 -3.89
CA ALA A 224 -8.49 3.22 -3.69
C ALA A 224 -8.28 4.57 -3.00
N PHE A 225 -7.39 4.62 -2.00
CA PHE A 225 -7.24 5.76 -1.10
C PHE A 225 -6.67 7.04 -1.72
N GLU A 226 -5.80 6.91 -2.71
CA GLU A 226 -4.88 7.99 -3.11
C GLU A 226 -5.47 9.06 -4.04
N GLN A 227 -6.77 9.06 -4.31
CA GLN A 227 -7.34 10.01 -5.29
C GLN A 227 -8.60 10.69 -4.75
N PRO A 228 -8.68 12.02 -4.83
CA PRO A 228 -9.91 12.75 -4.53
C PRO A 228 -11.04 12.45 -5.54
N GLU A 229 -10.73 11.80 -6.66
CA GLU A 229 -11.70 11.37 -7.66
C GLU A 229 -11.79 9.84 -7.75
N PRO A 230 -12.98 9.25 -7.65
CA PRO A 230 -13.21 7.80 -7.57
C PRO A 230 -13.16 7.10 -8.94
N SER A 231 -12.07 7.23 -9.69
CA SER A 231 -12.00 6.80 -11.09
C SER A 231 -12.02 5.27 -11.32
N GLY A 232 -11.41 4.49 -10.43
CA GLY A 232 -11.47 3.02 -10.53
C GLY A 232 -12.88 2.50 -10.25
N ILE A 233 -13.59 3.13 -9.32
CA ILE A 233 -14.99 2.80 -9.02
C ILE A 233 -15.91 3.08 -10.20
N ASP A 234 -15.68 4.14 -10.97
CA ASP A 234 -16.55 4.49 -12.10
C ASP A 234 -16.48 3.45 -13.20
N ARG A 235 -15.29 2.91 -13.51
CA ARG A 235 -15.16 1.78 -14.46
C ARG A 235 -15.80 0.51 -13.94
N ALA A 236 -15.60 0.19 -12.67
CA ALA A 236 -16.26 -0.96 -12.03
C ALA A 236 -17.79 -0.83 -12.07
N ARG A 237 -18.33 0.37 -11.83
CA ARG A 237 -19.78 0.67 -11.93
C ARG A 237 -20.29 0.55 -13.36
N GLU A 238 -19.54 1.05 -14.33
CA GLU A 238 -19.92 0.94 -15.77
C GLU A 238 -19.93 -0.54 -16.20
N ALA A 239 -18.90 -1.30 -15.88
CA ALA A 239 -18.87 -2.74 -16.13
C ALA A 239 -20.04 -3.46 -15.43
N PHE A 240 -20.32 -3.12 -14.17
CA PHE A 240 -21.43 -3.68 -13.41
C PHE A 240 -22.80 -3.36 -14.04
N ARG A 241 -23.04 -2.13 -14.54
CA ARG A 241 -24.29 -1.79 -15.24
C ARG A 241 -24.50 -2.68 -16.46
N ARG A 242 -23.44 -2.97 -17.23
CA ARG A 242 -23.50 -3.90 -18.38
C ARG A 242 -23.79 -5.32 -17.93
N VAL A 243 -23.15 -5.78 -16.87
CA VAL A 243 -23.36 -7.14 -16.31
C VAL A 243 -24.79 -7.33 -15.82
N ARG A 244 -25.43 -6.29 -15.27
CA ARG A 244 -26.82 -6.38 -14.79
C ARG A 244 -27.83 -6.70 -15.89
N SER A 245 -27.53 -6.47 -17.16
CA SER A 245 -28.41 -6.89 -18.25
C SER A 245 -28.53 -8.43 -18.35
N PHE A 246 -27.49 -9.15 -17.93
CA PHE A 246 -27.43 -10.61 -17.90
C PHE A 246 -27.78 -11.18 -16.52
N PHE A 247 -27.47 -10.43 -15.46
CA PHE A 247 -27.69 -10.81 -14.05
C PHE A 247 -28.50 -9.72 -13.32
N PRO A 248 -29.81 -9.58 -13.57
CA PRO A 248 -30.63 -8.50 -13.00
C PRO A 248 -30.64 -8.47 -11.46
N GLY A 249 -30.46 -9.63 -10.82
CA GLY A 249 -30.36 -9.78 -9.37
C GLY A 249 -29.03 -9.37 -8.77
N ALA A 250 -27.96 -9.22 -9.57
CA ALA A 250 -26.62 -8.92 -9.07
C ALA A 250 -26.57 -7.63 -8.25
N ARG A 251 -25.65 -7.59 -7.29
CA ARG A 251 -25.40 -6.42 -6.42
C ARG A 251 -23.95 -6.00 -6.48
N LEU A 252 -23.72 -4.69 -6.42
CA LEU A 252 -22.39 -4.09 -6.26
C LEU A 252 -22.29 -3.46 -4.88
N ILE A 253 -21.23 -3.74 -4.14
CA ILE A 253 -20.87 -3.03 -2.92
C ILE A 253 -19.73 -2.06 -3.27
N VAL A 254 -19.95 -0.77 -3.05
CA VAL A 254 -18.87 0.23 -3.08
C VAL A 254 -18.44 0.48 -1.64
N ALA A 255 -17.17 0.16 -1.34
CA ALA A 255 -16.65 0.24 0.02
C ALA A 255 -15.55 1.32 0.14
N GLY A 256 -15.58 2.13 1.20
CA GLY A 256 -14.58 3.14 1.50
C GLY A 256 -14.76 4.49 0.79
N ALA A 257 -15.83 4.71 0.06
CA ALA A 257 -16.18 6.01 -0.51
C ALA A 257 -17.68 6.23 -0.58
N PRO A 258 -18.13 7.48 -0.47
CA PRO A 258 -19.48 7.82 -0.83
C PRO A 258 -19.72 7.53 -2.32
N SER A 259 -20.91 7.06 -2.64
CA SER A 259 -21.28 6.76 -4.03
C SER A 259 -22.71 7.24 -4.26
N PRO A 260 -23.03 7.74 -5.46
CA PRO A 260 -24.41 8.05 -5.80
C PRO A 260 -25.31 6.81 -5.66
N SER A 261 -26.55 7.05 -5.23
CA SER A 261 -27.56 5.99 -5.17
C SER A 261 -27.88 5.47 -6.56
N GLU A 262 -27.68 4.17 -6.77
CA GLU A 262 -28.01 3.49 -8.01
C GLU A 262 -28.75 2.17 -7.69
N PRO A 263 -29.66 1.76 -8.57
CA PRO A 263 -30.32 0.46 -8.41
C PRO A 263 -29.30 -0.69 -8.39
N GLY A 264 -29.32 -1.52 -7.35
CA GLY A 264 -28.42 -2.67 -7.19
C GLY A 264 -27.04 -2.32 -6.62
N VAL A 265 -26.79 -1.07 -6.24
CA VAL A 265 -25.55 -0.64 -5.58
C VAL A 265 -25.82 -0.40 -4.09
N ALA A 266 -25.03 -1.07 -3.24
CA ALA A 266 -24.94 -0.82 -1.81
C ALA A 266 -23.67 -0.02 -1.52
N VAL A 267 -23.72 0.92 -0.59
CA VAL A 267 -22.59 1.79 -0.24
C VAL A 267 -22.20 1.58 1.21
N ALA A 268 -20.93 1.35 1.45
CA ALA A 268 -20.27 1.36 2.75
C ALA A 268 -19.20 2.45 2.73
N ALA A 269 -19.56 3.65 3.17
CA ALA A 269 -18.70 4.83 3.03
C ALA A 269 -17.54 4.86 4.02
N GLU A 270 -17.63 4.11 5.11
CA GLU A 270 -16.60 4.06 6.15
C GLU A 270 -15.29 3.44 5.59
N ARG A 271 -14.17 4.06 5.99
CA ARG A 271 -12.84 3.71 5.54
C ARG A 271 -12.08 3.00 6.66
N ASP A 272 -12.55 1.82 7.02
CA ASP A 272 -11.93 1.00 8.05
C ASP A 272 -11.86 -0.48 7.67
N GLY A 273 -10.99 -1.21 8.38
CA GLY A 273 -10.77 -2.62 8.13
C GLY A 273 -12.01 -3.49 8.39
N ALA A 274 -12.90 -3.10 9.33
CA ALA A 274 -14.11 -3.86 9.63
C ALA A 274 -15.13 -3.78 8.49
N THR A 275 -15.29 -2.59 7.91
CA THR A 275 -16.13 -2.37 6.74
C THR A 275 -15.62 -3.14 5.53
N LEU A 276 -14.30 -3.15 5.27
CA LEU A 276 -13.72 -3.96 4.20
C LEU A 276 -13.88 -5.46 4.44
N ALA A 277 -13.61 -5.94 5.65
CA ALA A 277 -13.79 -7.36 6.00
C ALA A 277 -15.24 -7.81 5.75
N ARG A 278 -16.21 -7.00 6.15
CA ARG A 278 -17.64 -7.23 5.92
C ARG A 278 -17.99 -7.22 4.43
N ALA A 279 -17.47 -6.24 3.66
CA ALA A 279 -17.71 -6.15 2.24
C ALA A 279 -17.13 -7.35 1.47
N PHE A 280 -15.91 -7.78 1.80
CA PHE A 280 -15.31 -8.99 1.23
C PHE A 280 -16.07 -10.25 1.64
N ALA A 281 -16.53 -10.37 2.88
CA ALA A 281 -17.33 -11.53 3.32
C ALA A 281 -18.63 -11.68 2.52
N ALA A 282 -19.29 -10.56 2.18
CA ALA A 282 -20.53 -10.56 1.37
C ALA A 282 -20.29 -10.90 -0.09
N ALA A 283 -19.11 -10.62 -0.65
CA ALA A 283 -18.84 -10.65 -2.09
C ALA A 283 -18.48 -12.04 -2.64
N ASP A 284 -18.73 -12.23 -3.94
CA ASP A 284 -18.24 -13.35 -4.76
C ASP A 284 -16.98 -12.97 -5.51
N VAL A 285 -16.94 -11.74 -6.02
CA VAL A 285 -15.86 -11.18 -6.83
C VAL A 285 -15.48 -9.81 -6.27
N ALA A 286 -14.20 -9.55 -6.12
CA ALA A 286 -13.65 -8.24 -5.79
C ALA A 286 -12.95 -7.65 -7.02
N VAL A 287 -13.16 -6.37 -7.23
CA VAL A 287 -12.70 -5.65 -8.41
C VAL A 287 -11.80 -4.51 -7.99
N PHE A 288 -10.59 -4.48 -8.52
CA PHE A 288 -9.61 -3.43 -8.27
C PHE A 288 -9.18 -2.79 -9.57
N ASP A 289 -9.35 -1.49 -9.63
CA ASP A 289 -8.95 -0.70 -10.76
C ASP A 289 -8.42 0.65 -10.28
N ARG A 290 -7.37 1.15 -10.92
CA ARG A 290 -6.70 2.40 -10.52
C ARG A 290 -6.49 3.28 -11.74
N ARG A 291 -6.58 4.59 -11.56
CA ARG A 291 -6.20 5.54 -12.60
C ARG A 291 -4.67 5.72 -12.66
N VAL A 292 -4.03 5.72 -11.50
CA VAL A 292 -2.57 5.83 -11.39
C VAL A 292 -1.99 4.43 -11.16
N PRO A 293 -1.02 4.00 -11.99
CA PRO A 293 -0.37 2.72 -11.80
C PRO A 293 0.23 2.57 -10.41
N GLY A 294 0.04 1.41 -9.78
CA GLY A 294 0.61 1.15 -8.46
C GLY A 294 0.13 -0.12 -7.80
N PHE A 295 0.76 -0.47 -6.69
CA PHE A 295 0.36 -1.56 -5.83
C PHE A 295 -0.96 -1.24 -5.12
N ASP A 296 -1.86 -2.23 -5.07
CA ASP A 296 -3.12 -2.11 -4.35
C ASP A 296 -3.19 -3.13 -3.20
N PRO A 297 -3.05 -2.69 -1.94
CA PRO A 297 -3.12 -3.58 -0.78
C PRO A 297 -4.49 -4.25 -0.63
N GLY A 298 -5.56 -3.61 -1.11
CA GLY A 298 -6.91 -4.17 -1.07
C GLY A 298 -7.05 -5.44 -1.89
N ALA A 299 -6.34 -5.55 -3.02
CA ALA A 299 -6.32 -6.77 -3.81
C ALA A 299 -5.76 -7.95 -2.98
N ILE A 300 -4.68 -7.72 -2.22
CA ILE A 300 -4.11 -8.72 -1.32
C ILE A 300 -5.08 -9.07 -0.19
N LEU A 301 -5.77 -8.07 0.37
CA LEU A 301 -6.78 -8.29 1.42
C LEU A 301 -7.96 -9.12 0.93
N ALA A 302 -8.44 -8.85 -0.29
CA ALA A 302 -9.51 -9.65 -0.91
C ALA A 302 -9.07 -11.09 -1.19
N LEU A 303 -7.82 -11.30 -1.65
CA LEU A 303 -7.24 -12.62 -1.86
C LEU A 303 -7.11 -13.40 -0.53
N ARG A 304 -6.69 -12.75 0.56
CA ARG A 304 -6.68 -13.37 1.90
C ARG A 304 -8.08 -13.74 2.39
N ALA A 305 -9.07 -12.93 2.03
CA ALA A 305 -10.47 -13.25 2.33
C ALA A 305 -11.03 -14.38 1.44
N GLY A 306 -10.20 -15.01 0.59
CA GLY A 306 -10.61 -16.07 -0.33
C GLY A 306 -11.51 -15.59 -1.46
N ARG A 307 -11.42 -14.31 -1.84
CA ARG A 307 -12.25 -13.79 -2.92
C ARG A 307 -11.60 -14.00 -4.27
N CYS A 308 -12.44 -14.21 -5.28
CA CYS A 308 -12.02 -14.11 -6.67
C CYS A 308 -11.76 -12.64 -6.99
N VAL A 309 -10.58 -12.32 -7.54
CA VAL A 309 -10.13 -10.94 -7.74
C VAL A 309 -9.92 -10.64 -9.22
N ILE A 310 -10.46 -9.51 -9.68
CA ILE A 310 -10.15 -8.89 -10.96
C ILE A 310 -9.30 -7.66 -10.70
N VAL A 311 -8.21 -7.48 -11.44
CA VAL A 311 -7.36 -6.30 -11.41
C VAL A 311 -7.29 -5.65 -12.77
N GLY A 312 -7.47 -4.33 -12.83
CA GLY A 312 -7.26 -3.51 -14.03
C GLY A 312 -5.77 -3.39 -14.39
N ALA A 313 -5.47 -2.93 -15.60
CA ALA A 313 -4.11 -2.81 -16.14
C ALA A 313 -3.17 -1.94 -15.29
N SER A 314 -3.72 -0.98 -14.56
CA SER A 314 -2.95 -0.08 -13.70
C SER A 314 -2.69 -0.63 -12.28
N VAL A 315 -3.25 -1.79 -11.92
CA VAL A 315 -2.98 -2.43 -10.63
C VAL A 315 -1.75 -3.32 -10.76
N HIS A 316 -0.68 -2.94 -10.08
CA HIS A 316 0.56 -3.72 -10.07
C HIS A 316 0.57 -4.67 -8.87
N LEU A 317 0.76 -5.94 -9.16
CA LEU A 317 1.03 -6.96 -8.17
C LEU A 317 2.48 -7.43 -8.31
N PRO A 318 3.27 -7.46 -7.23
CA PRO A 318 4.72 -7.63 -7.29
C PRO A 318 5.22 -8.98 -7.82
N VAL A 319 4.38 -9.99 -7.81
CA VAL A 319 4.68 -11.35 -8.31
C VAL A 319 3.62 -11.70 -9.34
N ASP A 320 3.94 -12.53 -10.33
CA ASP A 320 2.97 -12.97 -11.34
C ASP A 320 1.74 -13.61 -10.68
N PRO A 321 0.58 -12.95 -10.75
CA PRO A 321 -0.64 -13.39 -10.08
C PRO A 321 -1.50 -14.33 -10.94
N ALA A 322 -1.03 -14.79 -12.12
CA ALA A 322 -1.85 -15.41 -13.18
C ALA A 322 -2.77 -16.55 -12.69
N SER A 323 -2.39 -17.27 -11.63
CA SER A 323 -3.22 -18.33 -11.04
C SER A 323 -4.19 -17.86 -9.96
N ALA A 324 -4.03 -16.65 -9.43
CA ALA A 324 -4.78 -16.15 -8.27
C ALA A 324 -5.74 -15.00 -8.61
N VAL A 325 -5.50 -14.29 -9.72
CA VAL A 325 -6.32 -13.15 -10.16
C VAL A 325 -6.61 -13.20 -11.65
N ARG A 326 -7.65 -12.48 -12.06
CA ARG A 326 -7.89 -12.13 -13.47
C ARG A 326 -7.34 -10.72 -13.73
N ALA A 327 -6.20 -10.65 -14.38
CA ALA A 327 -5.63 -9.37 -14.82
C ALA A 327 -6.23 -8.98 -16.17
N LEU A 328 -6.64 -7.71 -16.29
CA LEU A 328 -7.14 -7.13 -17.53
C LEU A 328 -6.02 -6.33 -18.18
N PRO A 329 -5.69 -6.60 -19.46
CA PRO A 329 -4.63 -5.89 -20.16
C PRO A 329 -5.04 -4.48 -20.61
N THR A 330 -6.32 -4.16 -20.56
CA THR A 330 -6.87 -2.90 -21.07
C THR A 330 -7.76 -2.18 -20.07
N ASP A 331 -8.01 -0.93 -20.32
CA ASP A 331 -8.95 -0.08 -19.57
C ASP A 331 -10.37 -0.09 -20.18
N ASP A 332 -10.68 -1.02 -21.10
CA ASP A 332 -12.00 -1.09 -21.75
C ASP A 332 -13.06 -1.63 -20.76
N PRO A 333 -14.10 -0.84 -20.45
CA PRO A 333 -15.21 -1.30 -19.60
C PRO A 333 -15.99 -2.49 -20.17
N GLY A 334 -15.95 -2.72 -21.48
CA GLY A 334 -16.60 -3.86 -22.14
C GLY A 334 -15.89 -5.17 -21.85
N GLU A 335 -14.55 -5.18 -21.93
CA GLU A 335 -13.75 -6.34 -21.57
C GLU A 335 -13.90 -6.64 -20.08
N PHE A 336 -13.88 -5.60 -19.24
CA PHE A 336 -14.11 -5.72 -17.81
C PHE A 336 -15.47 -6.37 -17.51
N ALA A 337 -16.54 -5.94 -18.19
CA ALA A 337 -17.87 -6.50 -18.04
C ALA A 337 -17.92 -7.97 -18.50
N SER A 338 -17.22 -8.33 -19.57
CA SER A 338 -17.17 -9.69 -20.09
C SER A 338 -16.53 -10.65 -19.10
N VAL A 339 -15.37 -10.29 -18.56
CA VAL A 339 -14.67 -11.10 -17.54
C VAL A 339 -15.50 -11.19 -16.25
N LEU A 340 -16.11 -10.09 -15.82
CA LEU A 340 -16.97 -10.10 -14.65
C LEU A 340 -18.18 -11.02 -14.85
N ALA A 341 -18.82 -11.00 -16.03
CA ALA A 341 -19.93 -11.88 -16.36
C ALA A 341 -19.51 -13.37 -16.37
N GLU A 342 -18.36 -13.70 -16.96
CA GLU A 342 -17.77 -15.05 -16.92
C GLU A 342 -17.64 -15.54 -15.48
N LEU A 343 -17.02 -14.73 -14.62
CA LEU A 343 -16.79 -15.11 -13.24
C LEU A 343 -18.07 -15.21 -12.41
N LEU A 344 -19.10 -14.43 -12.71
CA LEU A 344 -20.38 -14.54 -12.02
C LEU A 344 -21.15 -15.80 -12.49
N ALA A 345 -21.01 -16.18 -13.76
CA ALA A 345 -21.68 -17.35 -14.32
C ALA A 345 -21.07 -18.68 -13.87
N ASP A 346 -19.72 -18.72 -13.67
CA ASP A 346 -19.01 -19.98 -13.38
C ASP A 346 -18.44 -20.07 -11.96
N PRO A 347 -19.14 -20.74 -11.03
CA PRO A 347 -18.63 -20.97 -9.68
C PRO A 347 -17.36 -21.85 -9.63
N ALA A 348 -17.09 -22.69 -10.64
CA ALA A 348 -15.90 -23.54 -10.65
C ALA A 348 -14.64 -22.71 -10.93
N VAL A 349 -14.72 -21.78 -11.88
CA VAL A 349 -13.64 -20.83 -12.16
C VAL A 349 -13.36 -19.97 -10.92
N ARG A 350 -14.39 -19.45 -10.26
CA ARG A 350 -14.20 -18.68 -9.01
C ARG A 350 -13.50 -19.50 -7.92
N ARG A 351 -13.90 -20.77 -7.72
CA ARG A 351 -13.25 -21.64 -6.72
C ARG A 351 -11.79 -21.92 -7.07
N ALA A 352 -11.46 -22.11 -8.33
CA ALA A 352 -10.09 -22.35 -8.76
C ALA A 352 -9.19 -21.14 -8.45
N LEU A 353 -9.64 -19.93 -8.79
CA LEU A 353 -8.91 -18.68 -8.47
C LEU A 353 -8.79 -18.47 -6.97
N SER A 354 -9.90 -18.63 -6.22
CA SER A 354 -9.89 -18.49 -4.75
C SER A 354 -8.96 -19.50 -4.07
N GLY A 355 -8.84 -20.74 -4.60
CA GLY A 355 -7.93 -21.75 -4.07
C GLY A 355 -6.44 -21.40 -4.25
N ALA A 356 -6.09 -20.58 -5.24
CA ALA A 356 -4.74 -20.04 -5.41
C ALA A 356 -4.49 -18.76 -4.62
N ALA A 357 -5.54 -18.02 -4.30
CA ALA A 357 -5.51 -16.70 -3.72
C ALA A 357 -4.76 -16.63 -2.37
N GLU A 358 -5.05 -17.55 -1.47
CA GLU A 358 -4.42 -17.60 -0.15
C GLU A 358 -2.91 -17.83 -0.24
N ARG A 359 -2.49 -18.78 -1.09
CA ARG A 359 -1.05 -19.06 -1.31
C ARG A 359 -0.33 -17.87 -1.89
N TYR A 360 -0.96 -17.15 -2.83
CA TYR A 360 -0.41 -15.94 -3.41
C TYR A 360 -0.30 -14.82 -2.38
N ALA A 361 -1.31 -14.64 -1.53
CA ALA A 361 -1.36 -13.55 -0.55
C ALA A 361 -0.51 -13.80 0.71
N ALA A 362 -0.16 -15.05 1.01
CA ALA A 362 0.57 -15.41 2.23
C ALA A 362 1.93 -14.70 2.40
N PRO A 363 2.77 -14.49 1.37
CA PRO A 363 4.05 -13.80 1.52
C PRO A 363 3.94 -12.30 1.88
N PHE A 364 2.76 -11.69 1.71
CA PHE A 364 2.51 -10.29 2.10
C PHE A 364 2.17 -10.14 3.59
N ASP A 365 2.10 -11.25 4.33
CA ASP A 365 1.85 -11.22 5.77
C ASP A 365 2.94 -10.45 6.50
N PRO A 366 2.59 -9.49 7.39
CA PRO A 366 3.57 -8.68 8.10
C PRO A 366 4.60 -9.50 8.87
N ALA A 367 4.22 -10.65 9.44
CA ALA A 367 5.15 -11.51 10.18
C ALA A 367 6.21 -12.12 9.25
N ARG A 368 5.82 -12.56 8.06
CA ARG A 368 6.77 -13.08 7.05
C ARG A 368 7.70 -12.00 6.51
N VAL A 369 7.16 -10.80 6.28
CA VAL A 369 7.99 -9.66 5.85
C VAL A 369 8.96 -9.27 6.97
N ALA A 370 8.53 -9.29 8.24
CA ALA A 370 9.41 -9.05 9.39
C ALA A 370 10.56 -10.06 9.47
N GLU A 371 10.32 -11.35 9.17
CA GLU A 371 11.36 -12.36 9.07
C GLU A 371 12.41 -12.01 7.99
N VAL A 372 11.96 -11.57 6.81
CA VAL A 372 12.85 -11.13 5.72
C VAL A 372 13.69 -9.93 6.16
N VAL A 373 13.05 -8.92 6.76
CA VAL A 373 13.73 -7.72 7.27
C VAL A 373 14.77 -8.11 8.33
N THR A 374 14.37 -8.93 9.29
CA THR A 374 15.26 -9.38 10.37
C THR A 374 16.48 -10.11 9.79
N SER A 375 16.27 -11.11 8.93
CA SER A 375 17.37 -11.88 8.33
C SER A 375 18.32 -11.01 7.51
N ALA A 376 17.81 -10.05 6.75
CA ALA A 376 18.60 -9.18 5.89
C ALA A 376 19.35 -8.07 6.65
N THR A 377 18.94 -7.75 7.88
CA THR A 377 19.52 -6.67 8.71
C THR A 377 20.36 -7.18 9.88
N MET A 378 20.49 -8.50 10.05
CA MET A 378 21.39 -9.06 11.05
C MET A 378 22.87 -8.79 10.71
N PRO A 379 23.73 -8.61 11.73
CA PRO A 379 25.16 -8.51 11.50
C PRO A 379 25.69 -9.75 10.76
N GLY A 380 26.43 -9.54 9.65
CA GLY A 380 26.98 -10.62 8.82
C GLY A 380 26.07 -11.12 7.70
N ALA A 381 24.87 -10.59 7.52
CA ALA A 381 24.05 -10.86 6.33
C ALA A 381 24.70 -10.24 5.08
N SER A 382 25.22 -11.07 4.19
CA SER A 382 25.87 -10.69 2.92
C SER A 382 24.87 -10.64 1.76
#